data_f67af116102734d4cd728da318c01830
#
_entry.id   f67af116102734d4cd728da318c01830
#
_cell.length_a   1.000
_cell.length_b   1.000
_cell.length_c   1.000
_cell.angle_alpha   90.00
_cell.angle_beta   90.00
_cell.angle_gamma   90.00
#
_symmetry.space_group_name_H-M   'P 1'
#
loop_
_entity.id
_entity.type
_entity.pdbx_description
1 polymer ?
#
loop_
_entity_poly.entity_id
_entity_poly.type
_entity_poly.pdbx_seq_one_letter_code
_entity_poly.pdbx_strand_id
1 'polypeptide(L)'
;MIVLLSMTGFARAQAVWVDYAWSVEPAKENRFFAAVDKFTNSDVFKTFEGRMLINSHAANGSAPQNFSFAVVYKDLATWEATQANLNGTADWDRFRKALAANGTLVSETVYTHVAGWGEINNERFSWEGAAASVSDPANYIGRLTRLMNSNLMQDYPGSIDVWRVTAGGTPGVNHIVVFGGNSWSELESYRAELAKNVDFRAAIAGMAKVRTLLGATWTTTAASYGPLDLNSVR
;
A
#
# COMPACT_ATOMS: atom_id res chain seq x y z
N MET A 1 24.37 23.80 34.07
CA MET A 1 22.98 24.12 33.60
C MET A 1 22.83 23.56 32.22
N ILE A 2 22.23 22.34 32.11
CA ILE A 2 22.02 21.66 30.83
C ILE A 2 20.66 22.12 30.33
N VAL A 3 20.65 22.88 29.23
CA VAL A 3 19.45 23.28 28.54
C VAL A 3 19.03 22.08 27.66
N LEU A 4 18.06 21.30 28.10
CA LEU A 4 17.33 20.35 27.27
C LEU A 4 16.45 21.15 26.31
N LEU A 5 16.92 21.35 25.07
CA LEU A 5 16.07 21.75 23.96
C LEU A 5 15.11 20.60 23.68
N SER A 6 13.90 20.72 24.22
CA SER A 6 12.77 19.90 23.83
C SER A 6 12.41 20.23 22.37
N MET A 7 12.93 19.46 21.42
CA MET A 7 12.39 19.42 20.07
C MET A 7 11.00 18.72 20.14
N THR A 8 9.96 19.48 20.46
CA THR A 8 8.59 19.09 20.23
C THR A 8 8.27 19.26 18.74
N GLY A 9 8.95 18.48 17.89
CA GLY A 9 8.42 18.17 16.61
C GLY A 9 7.19 17.31 16.87
N PHE A 10 5.98 17.84 16.64
CA PHE A 10 4.78 17.01 16.56
C PHE A 10 5.07 15.95 15.52
N ALA A 11 5.37 14.72 15.95
CA ALA A 11 5.41 13.59 15.07
C ALA A 11 4.00 13.50 14.48
N ARG A 12 3.85 13.91 13.23
CA ARG A 12 2.58 13.75 12.50
C ARG A 12 2.31 12.26 12.49
N ALA A 13 1.13 11.87 12.97
CA ALA A 13 0.73 10.47 12.94
C ALA A 13 0.85 9.96 11.50
N GLN A 14 1.63 8.90 11.31
CA GLN A 14 1.90 8.35 9.99
C GLN A 14 0.86 7.27 9.69
N ALA A 15 0.29 7.30 8.49
CA ALA A 15 -0.61 6.25 8.06
C ALA A 15 0.07 4.87 8.12
N VAL A 16 -0.73 3.88 8.45
CA VAL A 16 -0.33 2.47 8.52
C VAL A 16 -1.12 1.69 7.47
N TRP A 17 -0.42 0.91 6.67
CA TRP A 17 -1.00 -0.05 5.75
C TRP A 17 -0.62 -1.46 6.21
N VAL A 18 -1.62 -2.30 6.42
CA VAL A 18 -1.44 -3.73 6.65
C VAL A 18 -1.88 -4.47 5.40
N ASP A 19 -0.97 -5.20 4.78
CA ASP A 19 -1.23 -5.99 3.59
C ASP A 19 -1.34 -7.47 3.95
N TYR A 20 -2.45 -8.09 3.60
CA TYR A 20 -2.71 -9.51 3.76
C TYR A 20 -2.78 -10.16 2.37
N ALA A 21 -1.73 -10.86 1.97
CA ALA A 21 -1.66 -11.52 0.66
C ALA A 21 -2.25 -12.93 0.74
N TRP A 22 -3.16 -13.26 -0.17
CA TRP A 22 -3.90 -14.50 -0.20
C TRP A 22 -3.70 -15.27 -1.50
N SER A 23 -3.58 -16.59 -1.37
CA SER A 23 -3.72 -17.54 -2.47
C SER A 23 -5.10 -18.19 -2.37
N VAL A 24 -5.93 -17.97 -3.38
CA VAL A 24 -7.32 -18.46 -3.44
C VAL A 24 -7.47 -19.29 -4.71
N GLU A 25 -7.90 -20.56 -4.55
CA GLU A 25 -8.20 -21.42 -5.69
C GLU A 25 -9.41 -20.88 -6.47
N PRO A 26 -9.43 -20.88 -7.82
CA PRO A 26 -10.55 -20.34 -8.61
C PRO A 26 -11.92 -20.91 -8.20
N ALA A 27 -11.98 -22.19 -7.86
CA ALA A 27 -13.23 -22.84 -7.41
C ALA A 27 -13.75 -22.33 -6.06
N LYS A 28 -12.93 -21.61 -5.29
CA LYS A 28 -13.26 -21.09 -3.96
C LYS A 28 -13.46 -19.56 -3.93
N GLU A 29 -13.14 -18.85 -5.01
CA GLU A 29 -13.19 -17.37 -5.06
C GLU A 29 -14.56 -16.82 -4.66
N ASN A 30 -15.66 -17.37 -5.21
CA ASN A 30 -17.00 -16.90 -4.87
C ASN A 30 -17.32 -17.02 -3.37
N ARG A 31 -16.84 -18.08 -2.70
CA ARG A 31 -17.06 -18.27 -1.26
C ARG A 31 -16.15 -17.35 -0.43
N PHE A 32 -14.93 -17.12 -0.91
CA PHE A 32 -14.00 -16.21 -0.29
C PHE A 32 -14.56 -14.78 -0.30
N PHE A 33 -15.03 -14.28 -1.44
CA PHE A 33 -15.62 -12.94 -1.55
C PHE A 33 -16.99 -12.84 -0.86
N ALA A 34 -17.81 -13.88 -0.85
CA ALA A 34 -19.05 -13.89 -0.06
C ALA A 34 -18.79 -13.75 1.45
N ALA A 35 -17.65 -14.24 1.95
CA ALA A 35 -17.25 -14.01 3.33
C ALA A 35 -16.87 -12.55 3.57
N VAL A 36 -16.20 -11.92 2.62
CA VAL A 36 -15.87 -10.47 2.68
C VAL A 36 -17.14 -9.64 2.69
N ASP A 37 -18.06 -9.87 1.74
CA ASP A 37 -19.33 -9.14 1.65
C ASP A 37 -20.16 -9.28 2.94
N LYS A 38 -20.20 -10.48 3.50
CA LYS A 38 -20.91 -10.71 4.77
C LYS A 38 -20.28 -9.94 5.92
N PHE A 39 -18.96 -9.90 6.00
CA PHE A 39 -18.24 -9.18 7.06
C PHE A 39 -18.39 -7.67 6.92
N THR A 40 -18.22 -7.12 5.71
CA THR A 40 -18.34 -5.68 5.46
C THR A 40 -19.75 -5.13 5.68
N ASN A 41 -20.77 -5.99 5.67
CA ASN A 41 -22.16 -5.67 6.02
C ASN A 41 -22.50 -5.91 7.51
N SER A 42 -21.56 -6.38 8.33
CA SER A 42 -21.79 -6.64 9.75
C SER A 42 -21.79 -5.36 10.61
N ASP A 43 -22.40 -5.43 11.79
CA ASP A 43 -22.43 -4.29 12.71
C ASP A 43 -21.02 -3.95 13.22
N VAL A 44 -20.15 -4.95 13.39
CA VAL A 44 -18.78 -4.71 13.83
C VAL A 44 -17.96 -3.96 12.75
N PHE A 45 -18.22 -4.20 11.47
CA PHE A 45 -17.54 -3.48 10.40
C PHE A 45 -18.01 -2.00 10.29
N LYS A 46 -19.20 -1.67 10.75
CA LYS A 46 -19.67 -0.26 10.80
C LYS A 46 -18.83 0.62 11.72
N THR A 47 -18.08 0.03 12.66
CA THR A 47 -17.13 0.75 13.53
C THR A 47 -15.71 0.84 12.94
N PHE A 48 -15.50 0.32 11.73
CA PHE A 48 -14.21 0.34 11.06
C PHE A 48 -13.87 1.76 10.57
N GLU A 49 -12.73 2.29 10.99
CA GLU A 49 -12.30 3.66 10.67
C GLU A 49 -11.20 3.70 9.58
N GLY A 50 -10.86 2.57 8.98
CA GLY A 50 -9.86 2.46 7.92
C GLY A 50 -10.45 2.46 6.51
N ARG A 51 -9.59 2.16 5.54
CA ARG A 51 -9.96 1.80 4.17
C ARG A 51 -9.39 0.42 3.86
N MET A 52 -10.24 -0.50 3.42
CA MET A 52 -9.83 -1.82 2.94
C MET A 52 -10.01 -1.89 1.43
N LEU A 53 -8.91 -2.03 0.71
CA LEU A 53 -8.90 -2.31 -0.72
C LEU A 53 -8.67 -3.79 -0.93
N ILE A 54 -9.51 -4.42 -1.74
CA ILE A 54 -9.27 -5.78 -2.21
C ILE A 54 -8.66 -5.68 -3.59
N ASN A 55 -7.43 -6.13 -3.71
CA ASN A 55 -6.68 -6.06 -4.94
C ASN A 55 -6.56 -7.45 -5.56
N SER A 56 -6.89 -7.56 -6.86
CA SER A 56 -6.60 -8.71 -7.70
C SER A 56 -5.20 -8.54 -8.32
N HIS A 57 -4.36 -9.55 -8.23
CA HIS A 57 -3.01 -9.53 -8.78
C HIS A 57 -3.03 -9.94 -10.26
N ALA A 58 -2.63 -9.03 -11.14
CA ALA A 58 -2.53 -9.29 -12.57
C ALA A 58 -1.15 -9.86 -12.96
N ALA A 59 -0.09 -9.40 -12.26
CA ALA A 59 1.27 -9.88 -12.44
C ALA A 59 2.04 -9.74 -11.13
N ASN A 60 2.57 -10.86 -10.62
CA ASN A 60 3.30 -10.94 -9.37
C ASN A 60 4.49 -11.93 -9.43
N GLY A 61 4.98 -12.21 -10.63
CA GLY A 61 6.06 -13.18 -10.86
C GLY A 61 5.65 -14.60 -10.49
N SER A 62 6.49 -15.26 -9.69
CA SER A 62 6.23 -16.63 -9.20
C SER A 62 5.57 -16.67 -7.82
N ALA A 63 5.17 -15.55 -7.27
CA ALA A 63 4.53 -15.49 -5.96
C ALA A 63 3.12 -16.12 -6.03
N PRO A 64 2.72 -16.92 -5.01
CA PRO A 64 1.50 -17.74 -5.10
C PRO A 64 0.20 -16.96 -4.85
N GLN A 65 0.27 -15.74 -4.31
CA GLN A 65 -0.92 -14.94 -4.02
C GLN A 65 -1.56 -14.41 -5.31
N ASN A 66 -2.89 -14.42 -5.36
CA ASN A 66 -3.66 -13.82 -6.44
C ASN A 66 -4.59 -12.68 -5.97
N PHE A 67 -4.71 -12.49 -4.65
CA PHE A 67 -5.42 -11.38 -4.04
C PHE A 67 -4.63 -10.79 -2.87
N SER A 68 -4.87 -9.52 -2.56
CA SER A 68 -4.45 -8.92 -1.31
C SER A 68 -5.52 -8.01 -0.72
N PHE A 69 -5.56 -7.93 0.61
CA PHE A 69 -6.33 -6.95 1.35
C PHE A 69 -5.34 -5.89 1.83
N ALA A 70 -5.35 -4.74 1.19
CA ALA A 70 -4.61 -3.58 1.62
C ALA A 70 -5.48 -2.76 2.58
N VAL A 71 -5.24 -2.86 3.87
CA VAL A 71 -6.01 -2.18 4.90
C VAL A 71 -5.23 -0.98 5.42
N VAL A 72 -5.71 0.22 5.11
CA VAL A 72 -5.04 1.47 5.47
C VAL A 72 -5.76 2.13 6.64
N TYR A 73 -4.98 2.56 7.62
CA TYR A 73 -5.41 3.31 8.80
C TYR A 73 -4.69 4.65 8.85
N LYS A 74 -5.32 5.65 9.46
CA LYS A 74 -4.69 6.98 9.57
C LYS A 74 -3.43 6.97 10.43
N ASP A 75 -3.32 6.02 11.38
CA ASP A 75 -2.18 5.86 12.28
C ASP A 75 -2.21 4.49 12.99
N LEU A 76 -1.14 4.21 13.73
CA LEU A 76 -0.98 2.96 14.48
C LEU A 76 -2.03 2.83 15.60
N ALA A 77 -2.39 3.92 16.28
CA ALA A 77 -3.39 3.90 17.34
C ALA A 77 -4.78 3.51 16.83
N THR A 78 -5.15 4.00 15.64
CA THR A 78 -6.40 3.61 14.97
C THR A 78 -6.38 2.13 14.59
N TRP A 79 -5.25 1.61 14.11
CA TRP A 79 -5.11 0.17 13.85
C TRP A 79 -5.27 -0.65 15.13
N GLU A 80 -4.56 -0.30 16.21
CA GLU A 80 -4.66 -0.99 17.51
C GLU A 80 -6.09 -0.98 18.06
N ALA A 81 -6.77 0.18 18.04
CA ALA A 81 -8.15 0.31 18.47
C ALA A 81 -9.09 -0.56 17.61
N THR A 82 -8.88 -0.60 16.29
CA THR A 82 -9.65 -1.47 15.40
C THR A 82 -9.45 -2.95 15.75
N GLN A 83 -8.19 -3.39 15.97
CA GLN A 83 -7.91 -4.76 16.38
C GLN A 83 -8.59 -5.11 17.71
N ALA A 84 -8.56 -4.20 18.68
CA ALA A 84 -9.23 -4.39 19.98
C ALA A 84 -10.77 -4.52 19.81
N ASN A 85 -11.37 -3.72 18.93
CA ASN A 85 -12.82 -3.77 18.66
C ASN A 85 -13.25 -5.03 17.89
N LEU A 86 -12.39 -5.56 17.02
CA LEU A 86 -12.69 -6.78 16.25
C LEU A 86 -12.50 -8.04 17.07
N ASN A 87 -11.43 -8.11 17.87
CA ASN A 87 -11.03 -9.31 18.59
C ASN A 87 -12.12 -9.77 19.57
N GLY A 88 -12.44 -11.07 19.54
CA GLY A 88 -13.46 -11.69 20.37
C GLY A 88 -14.90 -11.49 19.87
N THR A 89 -15.13 -10.76 18.77
CA THR A 89 -16.46 -10.66 18.18
C THR A 89 -16.79 -11.89 17.32
N ALA A 90 -18.06 -12.32 17.38
CA ALA A 90 -18.50 -13.49 16.61
C ALA A 90 -18.43 -13.25 15.09
N ASP A 91 -18.60 -11.99 14.63
CA ASP A 91 -18.50 -11.63 13.21
C ASP A 91 -17.07 -11.76 12.70
N TRP A 92 -16.10 -11.26 13.46
CA TRP A 92 -14.68 -11.37 13.12
C TRP A 92 -14.21 -12.83 13.11
N ASP A 93 -14.60 -13.62 14.09
CA ASP A 93 -14.26 -15.04 14.16
C ASP A 93 -14.85 -15.84 12.99
N ARG A 94 -16.10 -15.56 12.61
CA ARG A 94 -16.72 -16.17 11.43
C ARG A 94 -15.98 -15.78 10.14
N PHE A 95 -15.65 -14.51 10.00
CA PHE A 95 -14.92 -14.00 8.85
C PHE A 95 -13.56 -14.68 8.69
N ARG A 96 -12.72 -14.67 9.73
CA ARG A 96 -11.40 -15.33 9.68
C ARG A 96 -11.49 -16.82 9.35
N LYS A 97 -12.45 -17.55 9.96
CA LYS A 97 -12.68 -18.97 9.67
C LYS A 97 -13.10 -19.20 8.22
N ALA A 98 -13.97 -18.34 7.69
CA ALA A 98 -14.45 -18.45 6.32
C ALA A 98 -13.30 -18.14 5.30
N LEU A 99 -12.45 -17.14 5.56
CA LEU A 99 -11.28 -16.88 4.74
C LEU A 99 -10.30 -18.07 4.76
N ALA A 100 -9.97 -18.59 5.94
CA ALA A 100 -9.05 -19.73 6.10
C ALA A 100 -9.56 -21.04 5.46
N ALA A 101 -10.89 -21.22 5.36
CA ALA A 101 -11.49 -22.37 4.69
C ALA A 101 -11.42 -22.25 3.15
N ASN A 102 -11.34 -21.05 2.61
CA ASN A 102 -11.43 -20.78 1.17
C ASN A 102 -10.16 -20.21 0.54
N GLY A 103 -9.16 -19.85 1.34
CA GLY A 103 -7.87 -19.33 0.87
C GLY A 103 -6.75 -19.64 1.83
N THR A 104 -5.52 -19.43 1.39
CA THR A 104 -4.30 -19.55 2.21
C THR A 104 -3.69 -18.17 2.34
N LEU A 105 -3.51 -17.69 3.58
CA LEU A 105 -2.74 -16.48 3.84
C LEU A 105 -1.27 -16.77 3.54
N VAL A 106 -0.72 -16.04 2.57
CA VAL A 106 0.66 -16.21 2.09
C VAL A 106 1.62 -15.36 2.89
N SER A 107 1.23 -14.11 3.14
CA SER A 107 2.05 -13.16 3.92
C SER A 107 1.18 -12.07 4.55
N GLU A 108 1.73 -11.51 5.62
CA GLU A 108 1.23 -10.30 6.27
C GLU A 108 2.38 -9.32 6.40
N THR A 109 2.16 -8.07 6.01
CA THR A 109 3.19 -7.03 6.07
C THR A 109 2.59 -5.73 6.59
N VAL A 110 3.25 -5.12 7.55
CA VAL A 110 2.90 -3.80 8.07
C VAL A 110 3.83 -2.76 7.49
N TYR A 111 3.25 -1.73 6.90
CA TYR A 111 3.96 -0.60 6.33
C TYR A 111 3.59 0.69 7.05
N THR A 112 4.54 1.62 7.09
CA THR A 112 4.32 3.00 7.54
C THR A 112 4.55 3.95 6.38
N HIS A 113 3.63 4.88 6.15
CA HIS A 113 3.73 5.88 5.09
C HIS A 113 4.93 6.81 5.31
N VAL A 114 5.66 7.12 4.25
CA VAL A 114 6.86 7.97 4.29
C VAL A 114 6.65 9.25 3.50
N ALA A 115 6.10 9.15 2.29
CA ALA A 115 5.85 10.29 1.41
C ALA A 115 4.84 9.90 0.33
N GLY A 116 4.07 10.87 -0.17
CA GLY A 116 3.09 10.67 -1.24
C GLY A 116 2.91 11.91 -2.10
N TRP A 117 2.58 11.69 -3.38
CA TRP A 117 2.32 12.74 -4.39
C TRP A 117 1.19 12.32 -5.31
N GLY A 118 0.51 13.31 -5.88
CA GLY A 118 -0.64 13.10 -6.76
C GLY A 118 -1.90 12.72 -5.97
N GLU A 119 -2.91 12.14 -6.61
CA GLU A 119 -4.20 11.81 -6.02
C GLU A 119 -4.54 10.33 -6.18
N ILE A 120 -5.21 9.75 -5.19
CA ILE A 120 -5.70 8.37 -5.17
C ILE A 120 -7.20 8.38 -5.45
N ASN A 121 -7.64 7.53 -6.38
CA ASN A 121 -9.04 7.17 -6.48
C ASN A 121 -9.35 6.07 -5.44
N ASN A 122 -10.16 6.41 -4.44
CA ASN A 122 -10.47 5.51 -3.32
C ASN A 122 -11.33 4.29 -3.68
N GLU A 123 -11.93 4.26 -4.88
CA GLU A 123 -12.87 3.21 -5.24
C GLU A 123 -12.25 2.19 -6.21
N ARG A 124 -11.58 2.66 -7.26
CA ARG A 124 -11.02 1.80 -8.28
C ARG A 124 -9.73 2.38 -8.83
N PHE A 125 -8.65 1.62 -8.69
CA PHE A 125 -7.33 2.05 -9.11
C PHE A 125 -6.48 0.87 -9.57
N SER A 126 -5.58 1.12 -10.53
CA SER A 126 -4.53 0.19 -10.93
C SER A 126 -3.24 0.55 -10.20
N TRP A 127 -2.56 -0.44 -9.63
CA TRP A 127 -1.40 -0.24 -8.78
C TRP A 127 -0.20 -1.04 -9.26
N GLU A 128 0.98 -0.44 -9.21
CA GLU A 128 2.23 -1.15 -9.23
C GLU A 128 2.96 -0.95 -7.91
N GLY A 129 3.23 -2.05 -7.23
CA GLY A 129 4.08 -2.07 -6.04
C GLY A 129 5.50 -2.46 -6.41
N ALA A 130 6.47 -1.54 -6.35
CA ALA A 130 7.87 -1.80 -6.58
C ALA A 130 8.61 -2.02 -5.25
N ALA A 131 8.93 -3.28 -4.94
CA ALA A 131 9.67 -3.66 -3.75
C ALA A 131 11.16 -3.26 -3.87
N ALA A 132 11.70 -2.64 -2.83
CA ALA A 132 13.07 -2.13 -2.83
C ALA A 132 13.82 -2.41 -1.53
N SER A 133 15.12 -2.62 -1.68
CA SER A 133 16.12 -2.48 -0.64
C SER A 133 16.75 -1.10 -0.74
N VAL A 134 16.52 -0.24 0.23
CA VAL A 134 17.03 1.14 0.27
C VAL A 134 18.13 1.22 1.32
N SER A 135 19.36 1.55 0.90
CA SER A 135 20.55 1.62 1.76
C SER A 135 20.68 2.97 2.47
N ASP A 136 20.15 4.04 1.89
CA ASP A 136 20.14 5.40 2.43
C ASP A 136 18.76 6.02 2.25
N PRO A 137 17.82 5.78 3.20
CA PRO A 137 16.44 6.25 3.10
C PRO A 137 16.31 7.77 2.96
N ALA A 138 17.09 8.54 3.71
CA ALA A 138 17.00 10.00 3.68
C ALA A 138 17.39 10.56 2.30
N ASN A 139 18.49 10.07 1.72
CA ASN A 139 18.94 10.46 0.39
C ASN A 139 17.95 9.98 -0.69
N TYR A 140 17.43 8.75 -0.55
CA TYR A 140 16.43 8.20 -1.48
C TYR A 140 15.16 9.07 -1.53
N ILE A 141 14.57 9.34 -0.37
CA ILE A 141 13.35 10.17 -0.26
C ILE A 141 13.64 11.60 -0.75
N GLY A 142 14.78 12.19 -0.38
CA GLY A 142 15.16 13.53 -0.85
C GLY A 142 15.33 13.62 -2.39
N ARG A 143 15.82 12.56 -3.04
CA ARG A 143 15.91 12.49 -4.51
C ARG A 143 14.54 12.33 -5.15
N LEU A 144 13.71 11.45 -4.60
CA LEU A 144 12.35 11.22 -5.08
C LEU A 144 11.50 12.50 -4.93
N THR A 145 11.57 13.18 -3.80
CA THR A 145 10.88 14.46 -3.57
C THR A 145 11.29 15.52 -4.61
N ARG A 146 12.58 15.64 -4.91
CA ARG A 146 13.04 16.58 -5.95
C ARG A 146 12.49 16.22 -7.34
N LEU A 147 12.46 14.94 -7.69
CA LEU A 147 11.87 14.49 -8.95
C LEU A 147 10.38 14.81 -8.99
N MET A 148 9.63 14.43 -7.95
CA MET A 148 8.18 14.61 -7.89
C MET A 148 7.75 16.09 -7.92
N ASN A 149 8.55 16.98 -7.34
CA ASN A 149 8.31 18.42 -7.36
C ASN A 149 8.84 19.13 -8.62
N SER A 150 9.41 18.39 -9.57
CA SER A 150 9.86 18.96 -10.84
C SER A 150 8.72 19.04 -11.86
N ASN A 151 8.89 19.92 -12.84
CA ASN A 151 7.94 20.05 -13.96
C ASN A 151 7.76 18.73 -14.74
N LEU A 152 8.71 17.80 -14.65
CA LEU A 152 8.64 16.49 -15.31
C LEU A 152 7.50 15.62 -14.79
N MET A 153 7.12 15.80 -13.52
CA MET A 153 6.11 14.99 -12.85
C MET A 153 4.78 15.74 -12.61
N GLN A 154 4.67 16.96 -13.11
CA GLN A 154 3.50 17.83 -12.90
C GLN A 154 2.20 17.18 -13.40
N ASP A 155 2.27 16.47 -14.53
CA ASP A 155 1.12 15.85 -15.18
C ASP A 155 1.05 14.34 -14.91
N TYR A 156 1.65 13.85 -13.81
CA TYR A 156 1.57 12.43 -13.46
C TYR A 156 0.10 12.02 -13.21
N PRO A 157 -0.43 10.98 -13.91
CA PRO A 157 -1.86 10.71 -13.98
C PRO A 157 -2.39 9.89 -12.79
N GLY A 158 -1.90 10.11 -11.60
CA GLY A 158 -2.34 9.34 -10.44
C GLY A 158 -1.55 9.65 -9.18
N SER A 159 -1.14 8.61 -8.45
CA SER A 159 -0.39 8.75 -7.20
C SER A 159 0.93 8.00 -7.21
N ILE A 160 1.89 8.50 -6.45
CA ILE A 160 3.11 7.79 -6.08
C ILE A 160 3.26 7.88 -4.58
N ASP A 161 3.33 6.73 -3.92
CA ASP A 161 3.45 6.63 -2.47
C ASP A 161 4.65 5.79 -2.08
N VAL A 162 5.39 6.23 -1.08
CA VAL A 162 6.51 5.47 -0.50
C VAL A 162 6.11 4.99 0.88
N TRP A 163 6.25 3.69 1.07
CA TRP A 163 5.97 3.01 2.32
C TRP A 163 7.23 2.29 2.81
N ARG A 164 7.49 2.37 4.10
CA ARG A 164 8.56 1.62 4.77
C ARG A 164 7.97 0.36 5.38
N VAL A 165 8.63 -0.78 5.19
CA VAL A 165 8.32 -2.02 5.91
C VAL A 165 8.61 -1.81 7.40
N THR A 166 7.59 -2.02 8.24
CA THR A 166 7.68 -1.87 9.70
C THR A 166 7.72 -3.22 10.39
N ALA A 167 6.95 -4.20 9.87
CA ALA A 167 6.96 -5.57 10.38
C ALA A 167 6.55 -6.55 9.27
N GLY A 168 6.96 -7.82 9.37
CA GLY A 168 6.69 -8.86 8.37
C GLY A 168 7.41 -8.62 7.05
N GLY A 169 6.80 -9.06 5.95
CA GLY A 169 7.28 -8.82 4.59
C GLY A 169 8.37 -9.78 4.11
N THR A 170 8.89 -9.50 2.92
CA THR A 170 9.91 -10.31 2.25
C THR A 170 11.31 -9.92 2.73
N PRO A 171 12.21 -10.88 3.06
CA PRO A 171 13.58 -10.58 3.44
C PRO A 171 14.31 -9.70 2.42
N GLY A 172 15.01 -8.68 2.89
CA GLY A 172 15.74 -7.72 2.07
C GLY A 172 14.92 -6.55 1.55
N VAL A 173 13.58 -6.63 1.55
CA VAL A 173 12.69 -5.51 1.23
C VAL A 173 12.51 -4.66 2.48
N ASN A 174 12.85 -3.37 2.40
CA ASN A 174 12.61 -2.42 3.49
C ASN A 174 11.72 -1.24 3.09
N HIS A 175 11.47 -1.06 1.78
CA HIS A 175 10.54 -0.07 1.23
C HIS A 175 9.74 -0.67 0.08
N ILE A 176 8.55 -0.11 -0.13
CA ILE A 176 7.78 -0.30 -1.35
C ILE A 176 7.40 1.07 -1.89
N VAL A 177 7.55 1.26 -3.20
CA VAL A 177 6.99 2.41 -3.91
C VAL A 177 5.77 1.94 -4.66
N VAL A 178 4.64 2.57 -4.37
CA VAL A 178 3.37 2.25 -4.98
C VAL A 178 3.03 3.33 -6.00
N PHE A 179 2.87 2.93 -7.23
CA PHE A 179 2.41 3.79 -8.33
C PHE A 179 0.95 3.47 -8.60
N GLY A 180 0.08 4.45 -8.49
CA GLY A 180 -1.34 4.30 -8.74
C GLY A 180 -1.80 5.12 -9.94
N GLY A 181 -2.80 4.61 -10.67
CA GLY A 181 -3.43 5.31 -11.80
C GLY A 181 -4.77 4.67 -12.20
N ASN A 182 -5.54 5.34 -13.05
CA ASN A 182 -6.84 4.85 -13.48
C ASN A 182 -6.74 3.60 -14.37
N SER A 183 -5.60 3.43 -15.06
CA SER A 183 -5.31 2.23 -15.85
C SER A 183 -3.80 2.01 -16.00
N TRP A 184 -3.39 0.76 -16.24
CA TRP A 184 -2.00 0.45 -16.55
C TRP A 184 -1.54 1.05 -17.88
N SER A 185 -2.42 1.11 -18.88
CA SER A 185 -2.08 1.71 -20.17
C SER A 185 -1.75 3.20 -20.05
N GLU A 186 -2.45 3.93 -19.19
CA GLU A 186 -2.15 5.33 -18.89
C GLU A 186 -0.80 5.48 -18.18
N LEU A 187 -0.55 4.68 -17.14
CA LEU A 187 0.72 4.68 -16.42
C LEU A 187 1.91 4.34 -17.34
N GLU A 188 1.78 3.30 -18.18
CA GLU A 188 2.85 2.89 -19.09
C GLU A 188 3.09 3.91 -20.21
N SER A 189 2.03 4.52 -20.76
CA SER A 189 2.17 5.58 -21.75
C SER A 189 2.93 6.79 -21.18
N TYR A 190 2.58 7.19 -19.94
CA TYR A 190 3.28 8.28 -19.27
C TYR A 190 4.76 7.94 -18.99
N ARG A 191 5.03 6.73 -18.52
CA ARG A 191 6.40 6.25 -18.30
C ARG A 191 7.23 6.22 -19.58
N ALA A 192 6.64 5.79 -20.69
CA ALA A 192 7.31 5.76 -21.98
C ALA A 192 7.72 7.16 -22.45
N GLU A 193 6.90 8.18 -22.18
CA GLU A 193 7.27 9.57 -22.46
C GLU A 193 8.37 10.07 -21.51
N LEU A 194 8.25 9.81 -20.20
CA LEU A 194 9.30 10.17 -19.24
C LEU A 194 10.65 9.54 -19.58
N ALA A 195 10.66 8.29 -20.05
CA ALA A 195 11.88 7.59 -20.39
C ALA A 195 12.67 8.23 -21.56
N LYS A 196 12.03 9.06 -22.39
CA LYS A 196 12.70 9.85 -23.44
C LYS A 196 13.44 11.04 -22.87
N ASN A 197 13.05 11.53 -21.70
CA ASN A 197 13.65 12.70 -21.06
C ASN A 197 15.00 12.38 -20.41
N VAL A 198 16.03 13.16 -20.70
CA VAL A 198 17.40 12.93 -20.20
C VAL A 198 17.50 13.19 -18.69
N ASP A 199 16.80 14.20 -18.18
CA ASP A 199 16.85 14.56 -16.76
C ASP A 199 16.11 13.51 -15.91
N PHE A 200 15.01 12.97 -16.42
CA PHE A 200 14.32 11.83 -15.78
C PHE A 200 15.25 10.62 -15.67
N ARG A 201 15.91 10.23 -16.78
CA ARG A 201 16.85 9.10 -16.75
C ARG A 201 18.00 9.33 -15.78
N ALA A 202 18.53 10.57 -15.71
CA ALA A 202 19.58 10.93 -14.76
C ALA A 202 19.10 10.84 -13.30
N ALA A 203 17.87 11.26 -13.01
CA ALA A 203 17.26 11.15 -11.69
C ALA A 203 17.11 9.68 -11.28
N ILE A 204 16.58 8.82 -12.16
CA ILE A 204 16.42 7.37 -11.92
C ILE A 204 17.80 6.71 -11.69
N ALA A 205 18.80 7.01 -12.51
CA ALA A 205 20.17 6.52 -12.34
C ALA A 205 20.79 6.98 -11.00
N GLY A 206 20.46 8.19 -10.57
CA GLY A 206 20.86 8.72 -9.27
C GLY A 206 20.22 7.94 -8.10
N MET A 207 18.94 7.59 -8.22
CA MET A 207 18.24 6.78 -7.21
C MET A 207 18.76 5.34 -7.14
N ALA A 208 19.16 4.75 -8.27
CA ALA A 208 19.74 3.40 -8.31
C ALA A 208 21.03 3.25 -7.48
N LYS A 209 21.70 4.36 -7.12
CA LYS A 209 22.89 4.33 -6.25
C LYS A 209 22.55 4.07 -4.77
N VAL A 210 21.32 4.28 -4.36
CA VAL A 210 20.85 4.20 -2.97
C VAL A 210 19.71 3.22 -2.79
N ARG A 211 19.25 2.55 -3.87
CA ARG A 211 18.25 1.49 -3.82
C ARG A 211 18.53 0.38 -4.82
N THR A 212 18.11 -0.83 -4.48
CA THR A 212 18.01 -1.98 -5.38
C THR A 212 16.54 -2.37 -5.49
N LEU A 213 15.99 -2.44 -6.71
CA LEU A 213 14.65 -2.98 -6.95
C LEU A 213 14.72 -4.50 -6.88
N LEU A 214 13.84 -5.13 -6.13
CA LEU A 214 13.81 -6.56 -5.87
C LEU A 214 12.64 -7.27 -6.59
N GLY A 215 11.66 -6.51 -7.04
CA GLY A 215 10.52 -7.01 -7.79
C GLY A 215 9.43 -5.96 -7.95
N ALA A 216 8.47 -6.25 -8.81
CA ALA A 216 7.27 -5.44 -8.97
C ALA A 216 6.04 -6.34 -9.04
N THR A 217 4.92 -5.82 -8.56
CA THR A 217 3.62 -6.50 -8.58
C THR A 217 2.59 -5.55 -9.18
N TRP A 218 1.80 -6.03 -10.13
CA TRP A 218 0.69 -5.28 -10.70
C TRP A 218 -0.63 -5.79 -10.14
N THR A 219 -1.43 -4.87 -9.60
CA THR A 219 -2.73 -5.18 -9.02
C THR A 219 -3.80 -4.20 -9.49
N THR A 220 -5.05 -4.62 -9.43
CA THR A 220 -6.22 -3.73 -9.64
C THR A 220 -7.15 -3.87 -8.45
N THR A 221 -7.65 -2.75 -7.94
CA THR A 221 -8.67 -2.74 -6.89
C THR A 221 -9.97 -3.32 -7.46
N ALA A 222 -10.37 -4.46 -6.93
CA ALA A 222 -11.63 -5.14 -7.25
C ALA A 222 -12.80 -4.62 -6.41
N ALA A 223 -12.53 -4.25 -5.15
CA ALA A 223 -13.51 -3.68 -4.22
C ALA A 223 -12.84 -2.78 -3.19
N SER A 224 -13.61 -1.82 -2.66
CA SER A 224 -13.16 -0.85 -1.65
C SER A 224 -14.22 -0.68 -0.58
N TYR A 225 -13.81 -0.71 0.70
CA TYR A 225 -14.70 -0.62 1.86
C TYR A 225 -14.13 0.30 2.93
N GLY A 226 -15.01 0.94 3.70
CA GLY A 226 -14.64 1.79 4.82
C GLY A 226 -14.59 3.28 4.47
N PRO A 227 -14.63 4.16 5.49
CA PRO A 227 -14.85 5.59 5.31
C PRO A 227 -13.58 6.41 5.04
N LEU A 228 -12.38 5.87 5.33
CA LEU A 228 -11.15 6.64 5.27
C LEU A 228 -10.87 7.10 3.83
N ASP A 229 -10.70 8.40 3.64
CA ASP A 229 -10.13 8.95 2.40
C ASP A 229 -8.61 8.80 2.42
N LEU A 230 -8.07 8.04 1.48
CA LEU A 230 -6.62 7.78 1.38
C LEU A 230 -5.82 9.06 1.11
N ASN A 231 -6.41 10.08 0.49
CA ASN A 231 -5.73 11.35 0.27
C ASN A 231 -5.56 12.16 1.56
N SER A 232 -6.39 11.92 2.58
CA SER A 232 -6.34 12.64 3.86
C SER A 232 -5.18 12.23 4.78
N VAL A 233 -4.51 11.12 4.49
CA VAL A 233 -3.50 10.50 5.38
C VAL A 233 -2.09 10.45 4.77
N ARG A 234 -1.85 11.24 3.73
CA ARG A 234 -0.60 11.27 2.94
C ARG A 234 0.25 12.49 3.22
#